data_5643993545336b3d64e1d59ad5c037c2
#
_entry.id   5643993545336b3d64e1d59ad5c037c2
#
_cell.length_a   1.000
_cell.length_b   1.000
_cell.length_c   1.000
_cell.angle_alpha   90.00
_cell.angle_beta   90.00
_cell.angle_gamma   90.00
#
_symmetry.space_group_name_H-M   'P 1'
#
loop_
_entity.id
_entity.type
_entity.pdbx_description
1 polymer ?
#
loop_
_entity_poly.entity_id
_entity_poly.type
_entity_poly.pdbx_seq_one_letter_code
_entity_poly.pdbx_strand_id
1 'polypeptide(L)'
;MNSSSAPNSYWNQKPVLSSGQKPSGIRDSRPKEDDYGVLDAKTFDAIEADELFDSVNHAITHAGQSVLYRSLARPETDAALIQKKQEAVRELASNSMLREALQHFVDTMKEGEQSLYHLLYGTFTGGIAVDNSRGGKDEMEFSGYGYHQFIDGTGFAIDMVETMEILPQPQSAYLRELFQAVRDFGKSRIYSLLRGPVYVSEGKFKTREEKPRYLPLSRFTPSMFKPIPVFFAVAALGAALYFFQGLLASFGIAYLGYGILVLAVPILPVVLIAIAASDRDTVIYPLRKLFKHSPELARLVDVLGMLDELLSFHRYSVAFGGKMTLPEISERERHALEVTEARNPVLARANSNYVPNDVSLDEAGRLLVITGPNSGGKTAYCKTVVQFQLLGQIGCYIPAAVGRLVLAEHIFYQVPDPGHLDEGMGRFGHELKRTREIFFNSTPRSLVVLDELSEGTTFEEKMELSEYVLAGFYKLGASTLLVTHNHELCERLQDKGIGRYLQGEFSPQGPTYRLIPGVSRVSHADRVAAALGFSKEDVEKHLASRS
;
A
#
# COMPACT_ATOMS: atom_id res chain seq x y z
N MET A 1 33.21 -10.25 -4.33
CA MET A 1 32.98 -9.94 -2.93
C MET A 1 31.51 -10.23 -2.65
N ASN A 2 31.25 -11.36 -1.99
CA ASN A 2 29.90 -11.84 -1.71
C ASN A 2 29.28 -10.98 -0.60
N SER A 3 28.39 -10.07 -0.95
CA SER A 3 27.41 -9.57 0.02
C SER A 3 26.26 -10.59 0.07
N SER A 4 26.29 -11.49 1.04
CA SER A 4 25.12 -12.25 1.44
C SER A 4 24.07 -11.23 1.89
N SER A 5 23.14 -10.89 0.99
CA SER A 5 21.93 -10.18 1.37
C SER A 5 21.18 -11.06 2.36
N ALA A 6 21.11 -10.62 3.60
CA ALA A 6 20.19 -11.19 4.58
C ALA A 6 18.79 -11.19 3.93
N PRO A 7 17.97 -12.23 4.15
CA PRO A 7 16.63 -12.30 3.58
C PRO A 7 15.90 -11.00 3.93
N ASN A 8 15.27 -10.37 2.92
CA ASN A 8 14.50 -9.15 3.07
C ASN A 8 13.30 -9.45 3.98
N SER A 9 13.52 -9.32 5.27
CA SER A 9 12.43 -9.41 6.24
C SER A 9 11.47 -8.24 5.96
N TYR A 10 10.14 -8.50 5.98
CA TYR A 10 9.11 -7.44 5.90
C TYR A 10 9.37 -6.28 6.89
N TRP A 11 10.13 -6.53 7.97
CA TRP A 11 10.60 -5.52 8.90
C TRP A 11 11.68 -4.58 8.34
N ASN A 12 12.29 -4.90 7.20
CA ASN A 12 13.29 -4.07 6.54
C ASN A 12 12.67 -3.09 5.53
N GLN A 13 11.37 -3.21 5.25
CA GLN A 13 10.66 -2.25 4.39
C GLN A 13 10.50 -0.90 5.09
N LYS A 14 10.49 0.17 4.30
CA LYS A 14 10.25 1.52 4.83
C LYS A 14 8.87 1.57 5.49
N PRO A 15 8.76 1.89 6.78
CA PRO A 15 7.47 1.90 7.47
C PRO A 15 6.54 2.99 6.91
N VAL A 16 5.23 2.81 7.09
CA VAL A 16 4.20 3.79 6.71
C VAL A 16 4.47 5.13 7.40
N LEU A 17 4.82 5.10 8.69
CA LEU A 17 5.32 6.26 9.41
C LEU A 17 6.84 6.37 9.24
N SER A 18 7.28 7.17 8.28
CA SER A 18 8.69 7.56 8.18
C SER A 18 9.06 8.52 9.30
N SER A 19 10.26 8.34 9.88
CA SER A 19 10.77 9.18 10.98
C SER A 19 10.63 10.67 10.68
N GLY A 20 9.80 11.37 11.47
CA GLY A 20 9.60 12.82 11.39
C GLY A 20 8.73 13.34 10.24
N GLN A 21 8.32 12.52 9.30
CA GLN A 21 7.48 12.91 8.16
C GLN A 21 6.00 12.56 8.41
N LYS A 22 5.08 13.34 7.83
CA LYS A 22 3.66 12.95 7.79
C LYS A 22 3.52 11.56 7.17
N PRO A 23 2.48 10.77 7.55
CA PRO A 23 2.20 9.54 6.84
C PRO A 23 2.15 9.86 5.36
N SER A 24 2.87 9.07 4.60
CA SER A 24 2.90 9.15 3.15
C SER A 24 1.50 8.97 2.59
N GLY A 25 1.20 9.52 1.43
CA GLY A 25 0.00 9.14 0.67
C GLY A 25 0.01 7.63 0.42
N ILE A 26 -1.16 7.02 0.32
CA ILE A 26 -1.31 5.57 0.10
C ILE A 26 -0.43 5.11 -1.08
N ARG A 27 -0.34 5.92 -2.13
CA ARG A 27 0.39 5.61 -3.37
C ARG A 27 1.83 6.13 -3.43
N ASP A 28 2.38 6.64 -2.34
CA ASP A 28 3.76 7.19 -2.29
C ASP A 28 4.83 6.10 -2.41
N SER A 29 4.46 4.82 -2.25
CA SER A 29 5.36 3.68 -2.44
C SER A 29 5.51 3.24 -3.90
N ARG A 30 4.88 3.94 -4.86
CA ARG A 30 5.01 3.66 -6.30
C ARG A 30 6.46 3.58 -6.72
N PRO A 31 6.87 2.60 -7.54
CA PRO A 31 8.24 2.51 -8.05
C PRO A 31 8.62 3.78 -8.81
N LYS A 32 9.82 4.28 -8.58
CA LYS A 32 10.39 5.42 -9.31
C LYS A 32 11.22 4.93 -10.49
N GLU A 33 11.52 5.82 -11.44
CA GLU A 33 12.29 5.47 -12.65
C GLU A 33 13.65 4.84 -12.34
N ASP A 34 14.28 5.20 -11.21
CA ASP A 34 15.58 4.66 -10.77
C ASP A 34 15.46 3.47 -9.80
N ASP A 35 14.25 3.00 -9.48
CA ASP A 35 14.03 1.86 -8.58
C ASP A 35 14.18 0.53 -9.36
N TYR A 36 15.27 -0.18 -9.12
CA TYR A 36 15.52 -1.53 -9.66
C TYR A 36 15.06 -2.59 -8.63
N GLY A 37 13.74 -2.76 -8.53
CA GLY A 37 13.12 -3.81 -7.70
C GLY A 37 12.69 -5.03 -8.53
N VAL A 38 11.75 -5.79 -8.01
CA VAL A 38 11.06 -6.84 -8.76
C VAL A 38 10.29 -6.24 -9.95
N LEU A 39 9.74 -5.03 -9.75
CA LEU A 39 9.04 -4.22 -10.74
C LEU A 39 9.75 -2.87 -10.92
N ASP A 40 9.83 -2.41 -12.15
CA ASP A 40 10.16 -1.03 -12.46
C ASP A 40 8.90 -0.17 -12.70
N ALA A 41 9.06 1.15 -12.72
CA ALA A 41 7.95 2.10 -12.87
C ALA A 41 7.17 1.87 -14.18
N LYS A 42 7.86 1.61 -15.29
CA LYS A 42 7.24 1.38 -16.61
C LYS A 42 6.39 0.12 -16.62
N THR A 43 6.87 -0.95 -16.00
CA THR A 43 6.11 -2.19 -15.84
C THR A 43 4.90 -1.97 -14.96
N PHE A 44 5.06 -1.25 -13.83
CA PHE A 44 3.99 -0.95 -12.90
C PHE A 44 2.81 -0.23 -13.59
N ASP A 45 3.14 0.72 -14.49
CA ASP A 45 2.15 1.44 -15.29
C ASP A 45 1.52 0.56 -16.38
N ALA A 46 2.34 -0.18 -17.10
CA ALA A 46 1.88 -1.02 -18.20
C ALA A 46 0.86 -2.10 -17.78
N ILE A 47 0.99 -2.62 -16.56
CA ILE A 47 0.08 -3.65 -16.02
C ILE A 47 -1.14 -3.09 -15.30
N GLU A 48 -1.31 -1.76 -15.29
CA GLU A 48 -2.41 -1.10 -14.57
C GLU A 48 -2.42 -1.49 -13.09
N ALA A 49 -1.27 -1.34 -12.42
CA ALA A 49 -1.12 -1.76 -11.03
C ALA A 49 -1.96 -0.90 -10.06
N ASP A 50 -2.26 0.34 -10.40
CA ASP A 50 -3.18 1.19 -9.65
C ASP A 50 -4.63 0.66 -9.70
N GLU A 51 -5.09 0.22 -10.87
CA GLU A 51 -6.40 -0.42 -11.05
C GLU A 51 -6.45 -1.79 -10.37
N LEU A 52 -5.36 -2.53 -10.40
CA LEU A 52 -5.22 -3.77 -9.65
C LEU A 52 -5.35 -3.51 -8.15
N PHE A 53 -4.66 -2.49 -7.63
CA PHE A 53 -4.80 -2.07 -6.24
C PHE A 53 -6.25 -1.73 -5.91
N ASP A 54 -6.91 -0.89 -6.70
CA ASP A 54 -8.30 -0.51 -6.47
C ASP A 54 -9.27 -1.72 -6.52
N SER A 55 -8.91 -2.75 -7.27
CA SER A 55 -9.68 -3.99 -7.34
C SER A 55 -9.53 -4.87 -6.10
N VAL A 56 -8.32 -4.98 -5.54
CA VAL A 56 -8.02 -5.87 -4.41
C VAL A 56 -8.07 -5.18 -3.06
N ASN A 57 -8.13 -3.85 -3.04
CA ASN A 57 -8.12 -3.06 -1.82
C ASN A 57 -9.47 -3.13 -1.10
N HIS A 58 -9.50 -3.90 -0.04
CA HIS A 58 -10.58 -3.97 0.94
C HIS A 58 -10.09 -3.63 2.36
N ALA A 59 -8.90 -3.03 2.47
CA ALA A 59 -8.38 -2.50 3.72
C ALA A 59 -9.14 -1.22 4.11
N ILE A 60 -9.38 -1.05 5.41
CA ILE A 60 -10.20 0.04 5.93
C ILE A 60 -9.39 1.11 6.67
N THR A 61 -8.18 0.77 7.11
CA THR A 61 -7.26 1.70 7.74
C THR A 61 -6.33 2.34 6.71
N HIS A 62 -5.82 3.53 6.99
CA HIS A 62 -4.81 4.16 6.13
C HIS A 62 -3.52 3.33 6.10
N ALA A 63 -3.11 2.77 7.24
CA ALA A 63 -1.95 1.88 7.33
C ALA A 63 -2.16 0.62 6.48
N GLY A 64 -3.34 -0.01 6.52
CA GLY A 64 -3.67 -1.19 5.73
C GLY A 64 -3.59 -0.95 4.23
N GLN A 65 -4.19 0.14 3.77
CA GLN A 65 -4.13 0.55 2.37
C GLN A 65 -2.70 0.86 1.91
N SER A 66 -1.92 1.55 2.76
CA SER A 66 -0.52 1.89 2.46
C SER A 66 0.38 0.65 2.43
N VAL A 67 0.16 -0.32 3.34
CA VAL A 67 0.89 -1.60 3.36
C VAL A 67 0.55 -2.43 2.14
N LEU A 68 -0.72 -2.55 1.78
CA LEU A 68 -1.16 -3.29 0.59
C LEU A 68 -0.58 -2.68 -0.70
N TYR A 69 -0.63 -1.35 -0.84
CA TYR A 69 -0.03 -0.68 -2.00
C TYR A 69 1.48 -0.88 -2.06
N ARG A 70 2.17 -0.77 -0.92
CA ARG A 70 3.60 -1.04 -0.81
C ARG A 70 3.94 -2.49 -1.18
N SER A 71 3.11 -3.45 -0.75
CA SER A 71 3.29 -4.86 -1.12
C SER A 71 3.18 -5.08 -2.63
N LEU A 72 2.23 -4.44 -3.31
CA LEU A 72 2.10 -4.49 -4.77
C LEU A 72 3.26 -3.80 -5.49
N ALA A 73 3.71 -2.65 -4.98
CA ALA A 73 4.83 -1.91 -5.54
C ALA A 73 6.20 -2.61 -5.34
N ARG A 74 6.32 -3.40 -4.29
CA ARG A 74 7.54 -4.13 -3.91
C ARG A 74 7.20 -5.55 -3.50
N PRO A 75 6.81 -6.42 -4.47
CA PRO A 75 6.43 -7.79 -4.19
C PRO A 75 7.59 -8.58 -3.57
N GLU A 76 7.24 -9.56 -2.75
CA GLU A 76 8.19 -10.34 -1.99
C GLU A 76 8.88 -11.40 -2.87
N THR A 77 10.14 -11.71 -2.55
CA THR A 77 10.92 -12.75 -3.22
C THR A 77 11.31 -13.90 -2.28
N ASP A 78 10.96 -13.82 -1.01
CA ASP A 78 11.15 -14.88 -0.02
C ASP A 78 9.93 -15.80 0.02
N ALA A 79 10.10 -17.02 -0.52
CA ALA A 79 9.04 -18.02 -0.56
C ALA A 79 8.53 -18.42 0.83
N ALA A 80 9.44 -18.54 1.81
CA ALA A 80 9.07 -18.92 3.16
C ALA A 80 8.19 -17.84 3.83
N LEU A 81 8.48 -16.58 3.59
CA LEU A 81 7.67 -15.46 4.09
C LEU A 81 6.27 -15.46 3.46
N ILE A 82 6.18 -15.65 2.14
CA ILE A 82 4.89 -15.70 1.45
C ILE A 82 4.06 -16.89 1.93
N GLN A 83 4.66 -18.06 2.09
CA GLN A 83 3.99 -19.25 2.62
C GLN A 83 3.43 -19.02 4.03
N LYS A 84 4.22 -18.43 4.95
CA LYS A 84 3.75 -18.03 6.28
C LYS A 84 2.57 -17.05 6.21
N LYS A 85 2.63 -16.08 5.30
CA LYS A 85 1.56 -15.10 5.09
C LYS A 85 0.29 -15.78 4.56
N GLN A 86 0.42 -16.70 3.61
CA GLN A 86 -0.69 -17.51 3.11
C GLN A 86 -1.31 -18.42 4.18
N GLU A 87 -0.50 -18.99 5.09
CA GLU A 87 -1.01 -19.75 6.25
C GLU A 87 -1.87 -18.87 7.14
N ALA A 88 -1.45 -17.63 7.40
CA ALA A 88 -2.26 -16.67 8.16
C ALA A 88 -3.59 -16.34 7.45
N VAL A 89 -3.57 -16.16 6.13
CA VAL A 89 -4.79 -15.94 5.34
C VAL A 89 -5.71 -17.15 5.39
N ARG A 90 -5.19 -18.39 5.31
CA ARG A 90 -5.98 -19.64 5.45
C ARG A 90 -6.58 -19.77 6.86
N GLU A 91 -5.82 -19.42 7.90
CA GLU A 91 -6.33 -19.40 9.27
C GLU A 91 -7.50 -18.42 9.41
N LEU A 92 -7.36 -17.19 8.90
CA LEU A 92 -8.46 -16.21 8.91
C LEU A 92 -9.67 -16.67 8.09
N ALA A 93 -9.48 -17.42 7.02
CA ALA A 93 -10.58 -17.97 6.23
C ALA A 93 -11.34 -19.08 6.99
N SER A 94 -10.64 -19.93 7.74
CA SER A 94 -11.20 -21.10 8.42
C SER A 94 -11.67 -20.82 9.86
N ASN A 95 -11.04 -19.85 10.56
CA ASN A 95 -11.34 -19.49 11.94
C ASN A 95 -12.17 -18.20 12.01
N SER A 96 -13.51 -18.34 12.00
CA SER A 96 -14.42 -17.19 12.06
C SER A 96 -14.28 -16.36 13.33
N MET A 97 -14.06 -17.02 14.49
CA MET A 97 -13.90 -16.34 15.78
C MET A 97 -12.69 -15.38 15.75
N LEU A 98 -11.53 -15.86 15.29
CA LEU A 98 -10.33 -15.02 15.20
C LEU A 98 -10.52 -13.91 14.17
N ARG A 99 -11.11 -14.24 13.01
CA ARG A 99 -11.37 -13.27 11.95
C ARG A 99 -12.29 -12.14 12.40
N GLU A 100 -13.42 -12.47 13.02
CA GLU A 100 -14.40 -11.49 13.49
C GLU A 100 -13.82 -10.61 14.61
N ALA A 101 -13.05 -11.21 15.52
CA ALA A 101 -12.36 -10.48 16.57
C ALA A 101 -11.32 -9.50 16.00
N LEU A 102 -10.53 -9.94 14.99
CA LEU A 102 -9.58 -9.06 14.30
C LEU A 102 -10.26 -8.00 13.44
N GLN A 103 -11.39 -8.30 12.82
CA GLN A 103 -12.16 -7.29 12.07
C GLN A 103 -12.67 -6.20 13.02
N HIS A 104 -13.26 -6.57 14.15
CA HIS A 104 -13.70 -5.60 15.14
C HIS A 104 -12.55 -4.77 15.71
N PHE A 105 -11.40 -5.42 15.96
CA PHE A 105 -10.18 -4.72 16.38
C PHE A 105 -9.75 -3.67 15.35
N VAL A 106 -9.64 -4.03 14.08
CA VAL A 106 -9.23 -3.11 13.00
C VAL A 106 -10.26 -1.99 12.80
N ASP A 107 -11.56 -2.29 12.90
CA ASP A 107 -12.63 -1.28 12.85
C ASP A 107 -12.48 -0.23 13.97
N THR A 108 -12.19 -0.68 15.19
CA THR A 108 -11.95 0.21 16.33
C THR A 108 -10.67 1.05 16.14
N MET A 109 -9.61 0.44 15.62
CA MET A 109 -8.32 1.13 15.41
C MET A 109 -8.36 2.18 14.29
N LYS A 110 -9.30 2.11 13.37
CA LYS A 110 -9.43 3.06 12.25
C LYS A 110 -9.57 4.52 12.71
N GLU A 111 -10.41 4.77 13.69
CA GLU A 111 -10.60 6.13 14.24
C GLU A 111 -9.39 6.55 15.09
N GLY A 112 -8.85 5.64 15.88
CA GLY A 112 -7.67 5.86 16.69
C GLY A 112 -6.42 6.19 15.86
N GLU A 113 -6.26 5.58 14.70
CA GLU A 113 -5.17 5.87 13.75
C GLU A 113 -5.19 7.34 13.30
N GLN A 114 -6.35 7.88 12.96
CA GLN A 114 -6.50 9.28 12.58
C GLN A 114 -6.16 10.22 13.74
N SER A 115 -6.58 9.86 14.95
CA SER A 115 -6.26 10.61 16.16
C SER A 115 -4.76 10.61 16.46
N LEU A 116 -4.07 9.48 16.25
CA LEU A 116 -2.60 9.41 16.34
C LEU A 116 -1.95 10.35 15.33
N TYR A 117 -2.37 10.33 14.06
CA TYR A 117 -1.79 11.21 13.04
C TYR A 117 -2.06 12.68 13.34
N HIS A 118 -3.23 13.01 13.89
CA HIS A 118 -3.53 14.36 14.33
C HIS A 118 -2.64 14.79 15.52
N LEU A 119 -2.43 13.92 16.50
CA LEU A 119 -1.46 14.18 17.56
C LEU A 119 -0.06 14.43 16.98
N LEU A 120 0.42 13.56 16.10
CA LEU A 120 1.79 13.62 15.61
C LEU A 120 2.02 14.82 14.69
N TYR A 121 1.08 15.16 13.80
CA TYR A 121 1.30 16.09 12.68
C TYR A 121 0.35 17.30 12.66
N GLY A 122 -0.68 17.31 13.49
CA GLY A 122 -1.64 18.41 13.59
C GLY A 122 -0.98 19.71 14.11
N THR A 123 -1.62 20.85 13.88
CA THR A 123 -1.20 22.16 14.40
C THR A 123 -2.14 22.56 15.54
N PHE A 124 -1.59 22.85 16.71
CA PHE A 124 -2.32 23.27 17.89
C PHE A 124 -2.15 24.77 18.07
N THR A 125 -3.07 25.56 17.54
CA THR A 125 -2.95 27.04 17.51
C THR A 125 -3.30 27.69 18.84
N GLY A 126 -4.05 27.00 19.69
CA GLY A 126 -4.62 27.57 20.92
C GLY A 126 -5.74 28.57 20.62
N GLY A 127 -6.84 28.50 21.33
CA GLY A 127 -7.98 29.39 21.14
C GLY A 127 -9.25 28.82 21.76
N ILE A 128 -10.31 29.59 21.67
CA ILE A 128 -11.66 29.13 21.95
C ILE A 128 -12.17 28.57 20.62
N ALA A 129 -12.18 27.24 20.47
CA ALA A 129 -12.79 26.59 19.32
C ALA A 129 -14.12 25.96 19.75
N VAL A 130 -15.13 26.14 18.92
CA VAL A 130 -16.39 25.40 19.03
C VAL A 130 -16.18 24.12 18.25
N ASP A 131 -16.05 23.00 18.93
CA ASP A 131 -15.93 21.69 18.29
C ASP A 131 -17.32 21.12 18.00
N ASN A 132 -17.75 21.22 16.75
CA ASN A 132 -19.01 20.65 16.26
C ASN A 132 -18.91 19.14 15.93
N SER A 133 -17.78 18.48 16.20
CA SER A 133 -17.54 17.09 15.76
C SER A 133 -18.09 16.01 16.69
N ARG A 134 -18.50 16.35 17.88
CA ARG A 134 -19.11 15.41 18.84
C ARG A 134 -20.61 15.69 19.03
N GLY A 135 -21.41 15.12 18.17
CA GLY A 135 -22.86 14.86 18.34
C GLY A 135 -23.65 15.73 19.31
N GLY A 136 -23.87 17.00 18.99
CA GLY A 136 -25.04 17.74 19.47
C GLY A 136 -24.97 18.37 20.85
N LYS A 137 -23.81 18.51 21.47
CA LYS A 137 -23.60 19.40 22.63
C LYS A 137 -22.58 20.46 22.25
N ASP A 138 -23.05 21.70 22.18
CA ASP A 138 -22.19 22.90 22.11
C ASP A 138 -21.42 23.05 23.45
N GLU A 139 -20.40 22.24 23.65
CA GLU A 139 -19.46 22.47 24.72
C GLU A 139 -18.42 23.45 24.23
N MET A 140 -18.38 24.65 24.83
CA MET A 140 -17.29 25.61 24.65
C MET A 140 -16.03 24.97 25.25
N GLU A 141 -15.31 24.21 24.42
CA GLU A 141 -14.00 23.69 24.79
C GLU A 141 -12.93 24.72 24.46
N PHE A 142 -12.05 25.01 25.39
CA PHE A 142 -10.76 25.61 25.13
C PHE A 142 -9.88 24.57 24.39
N SER A 143 -10.34 24.15 23.21
CA SER A 143 -9.68 23.19 22.37
C SER A 143 -8.59 23.89 21.55
N GLY A 144 -7.51 23.27 21.27
CA GLY A 144 -6.44 23.85 20.46
C GLY A 144 -5.10 23.94 21.18
N TYR A 145 -5.01 23.51 22.43
CA TYR A 145 -3.76 23.37 23.17
C TYR A 145 -3.18 21.96 23.11
N GLY A 146 -3.89 21.02 22.45
CA GLY A 146 -3.40 19.68 22.20
C GLY A 146 -3.69 18.64 23.28
N TYR A 147 -4.48 18.95 24.29
CA TYR A 147 -4.80 17.98 25.37
C TYR A 147 -5.66 16.81 24.88
N HIS A 148 -6.76 17.12 24.17
CA HIS A 148 -7.63 16.07 23.58
C HIS A 148 -6.87 15.27 22.54
N GLN A 149 -6.16 15.93 21.64
CA GLN A 149 -5.35 15.27 20.65
C GLN A 149 -4.27 14.38 21.28
N PHE A 150 -3.74 14.79 22.44
CA PHE A 150 -2.79 13.96 23.19
C PHE A 150 -3.48 12.72 23.76
N ILE A 151 -4.66 12.87 24.41
CA ILE A 151 -5.41 11.75 24.99
C ILE A 151 -5.85 10.78 23.87
N ASP A 152 -6.51 11.29 22.84
CA ASP A 152 -7.07 10.46 21.77
C ASP A 152 -5.96 9.79 20.95
N GLY A 153 -4.90 10.54 20.64
CA GLY A 153 -3.77 10.00 19.85
C GLY A 153 -2.90 9.00 20.62
N THR A 154 -2.72 9.18 21.95
CA THR A 154 -2.03 8.18 22.77
C THR A 154 -2.94 6.99 23.06
N GLY A 155 -4.25 7.20 23.12
CA GLY A 155 -5.27 6.16 23.26
C GLY A 155 -5.13 5.08 22.21
N PHE A 156 -4.90 5.45 20.94
CA PHE A 156 -4.65 4.48 19.87
C PHE A 156 -3.62 3.40 20.24
N ALA A 157 -2.45 3.81 20.70
CA ALA A 157 -1.37 2.86 21.00
C ALA A 157 -1.68 2.05 22.28
N ILE A 158 -2.40 2.64 23.24
CA ILE A 158 -2.83 1.97 24.47
C ILE A 158 -3.88 0.93 24.14
N ASP A 159 -4.92 1.31 23.42
CA ASP A 159 -6.03 0.44 23.03
C ASP A 159 -5.55 -0.71 22.15
N MET A 160 -4.59 -0.44 21.26
CA MET A 160 -3.99 -1.47 20.43
C MET A 160 -3.29 -2.56 21.26
N VAL A 161 -2.52 -2.18 22.29
CA VAL A 161 -1.84 -3.13 23.17
C VAL A 161 -2.85 -3.87 24.06
N GLU A 162 -3.76 -3.15 24.72
CA GLU A 162 -4.71 -3.73 25.67
C GLU A 162 -5.73 -4.64 24.97
N THR A 163 -6.21 -4.26 23.80
CA THR A 163 -7.14 -5.10 23.02
C THR A 163 -6.43 -6.35 22.48
N MET A 164 -5.18 -6.23 22.03
CA MET A 164 -4.42 -7.37 21.50
C MET A 164 -4.19 -8.47 22.55
N GLU A 165 -4.14 -8.12 23.85
CA GLU A 165 -3.98 -9.10 24.92
C GLU A 165 -5.20 -10.02 25.11
N ILE A 166 -6.40 -9.52 24.79
CA ILE A 166 -7.66 -10.26 24.96
C ILE A 166 -8.13 -10.98 23.69
N LEU A 167 -7.48 -10.72 22.54
CA LEU A 167 -7.82 -11.39 21.29
C LEU A 167 -7.49 -12.89 21.33
N PRO A 168 -8.27 -13.74 20.61
CA PRO A 168 -7.95 -15.15 20.43
C PRO A 168 -6.53 -15.33 19.89
N GLN A 169 -5.78 -16.28 20.45
CA GLN A 169 -4.40 -16.50 20.05
C GLN A 169 -4.34 -17.20 18.68
N PRO A 170 -3.61 -16.66 17.71
CA PRO A 170 -3.48 -17.26 16.39
C PRO A 170 -2.55 -18.47 16.40
N GLN A 171 -2.77 -19.41 15.46
CA GLN A 171 -1.95 -20.61 15.28
C GLN A 171 -0.84 -20.40 14.24
N SER A 172 -1.09 -19.59 13.20
CA SER A 172 -0.09 -19.31 12.15
C SER A 172 1.10 -18.51 12.69
N ALA A 173 2.27 -18.83 12.18
CA ALA A 173 3.52 -18.20 12.62
C ALA A 173 3.49 -16.69 12.35
N TYR A 174 3.01 -16.27 11.17
CA TYR A 174 2.97 -14.87 10.79
C TYR A 174 2.10 -14.02 11.72
N LEU A 175 0.87 -14.44 12.02
CA LEU A 175 0.00 -13.73 12.97
C LEU A 175 0.59 -13.70 14.39
N ARG A 176 1.21 -14.80 14.84
CA ARG A 176 1.89 -14.82 16.15
C ARG A 176 3.04 -13.81 16.21
N GLU A 177 3.82 -13.68 15.14
CA GLU A 177 4.90 -12.69 15.06
C GLU A 177 4.35 -11.25 15.13
N LEU A 178 3.22 -10.96 14.46
CA LEU A 178 2.55 -9.65 14.54
C LEU A 178 2.02 -9.37 15.95
N PHE A 179 1.35 -10.33 16.57
CA PHE A 179 0.86 -10.20 17.96
C PHE A 179 2.02 -10.00 18.94
N GLN A 180 3.11 -10.71 18.75
CA GLN A 180 4.30 -10.56 19.59
C GLN A 180 4.93 -9.17 19.44
N ALA A 181 4.97 -8.60 18.23
CA ALA A 181 5.48 -7.26 18.01
C ALA A 181 4.67 -6.20 18.78
N VAL A 182 3.34 -6.34 18.86
CA VAL A 182 2.48 -5.45 19.69
C VAL A 182 2.78 -5.62 21.18
N ARG A 183 2.91 -6.87 21.67
CA ARG A 183 3.28 -7.14 23.07
C ARG A 183 4.64 -6.57 23.44
N ASP A 184 5.60 -6.65 22.54
CA ASP A 184 6.95 -6.11 22.77
C ASP A 184 6.92 -4.58 22.77
N PHE A 185 6.09 -3.96 21.92
CA PHE A 185 5.82 -2.52 22.01
C PHE A 185 5.23 -2.14 23.38
N GLY A 186 4.31 -2.92 23.92
CA GLY A 186 3.72 -2.71 25.26
C GLY A 186 4.74 -2.70 26.41
N LYS A 187 5.94 -3.27 26.20
CA LYS A 187 7.06 -3.23 27.16
C LYS A 187 8.06 -2.09 26.89
N SER A 188 7.86 -1.35 25.81
CA SER A 188 8.79 -0.29 25.41
C SER A 188 8.69 0.95 26.29
N ARG A 189 9.79 1.71 26.32
CA ARG A 189 9.81 3.03 26.98
C ARG A 189 8.82 4.00 26.34
N ILE A 190 8.66 3.93 25.04
CA ILE A 190 7.71 4.76 24.29
C ILE A 190 6.28 4.50 24.75
N TYR A 191 5.90 3.23 24.88
CA TYR A 191 4.58 2.85 25.40
C TYR A 191 4.36 3.37 26.83
N SER A 192 5.37 3.26 27.71
CA SER A 192 5.29 3.79 29.06
C SER A 192 5.09 5.32 29.08
N LEU A 193 5.68 6.06 28.14
CA LEU A 193 5.46 7.50 28.01
C LEU A 193 4.09 7.84 27.42
N LEU A 194 3.57 7.03 26.48
CA LEU A 194 2.22 7.19 25.92
C LEU A 194 1.15 6.94 26.99
N ARG A 195 1.29 5.85 27.75
CA ARG A 195 0.37 5.47 28.83
C ARG A 195 0.41 6.43 30.02
N GLY A 196 1.57 7.06 30.25
CA GLY A 196 1.78 7.95 31.40
C GLY A 196 1.78 7.24 32.77
N PRO A 197 1.92 7.98 33.87
CA PRO A 197 2.14 9.41 33.93
C PRO A 197 3.54 9.81 33.44
N VAL A 198 3.61 10.94 32.73
CA VAL A 198 4.88 11.54 32.30
C VAL A 198 5.36 12.53 33.35
N TYR A 199 6.63 12.42 33.72
CA TYR A 199 7.31 13.37 34.61
C TYR A 199 8.33 14.20 33.83
N VAL A 200 8.37 15.49 34.14
CA VAL A 200 9.27 16.46 33.46
C VAL A 200 10.32 16.95 34.44
N SER A 201 11.58 16.85 34.07
CA SER A 201 12.72 17.37 34.81
C SER A 201 13.78 17.87 33.85
N GLU A 202 14.20 19.12 33.97
CA GLU A 202 15.29 19.70 33.17
C GLU A 202 15.15 19.45 31.65
N GLY A 203 13.91 19.55 31.13
CA GLY A 203 13.63 19.30 29.73
C GLY A 203 13.66 17.83 29.30
N LYS A 204 13.81 16.88 30.25
CA LYS A 204 13.80 15.43 30.00
C LYS A 204 12.50 14.81 30.47
N PHE A 205 11.95 13.90 29.67
CA PHE A 205 10.77 13.12 30.01
C PHE A 205 11.18 11.81 30.67
N LYS A 206 10.50 11.49 31.77
CA LYS A 206 10.73 10.27 32.56
C LYS A 206 9.43 9.50 32.74
N THR A 207 9.51 8.19 32.66
CA THR A 207 8.42 7.29 33.01
C THR A 207 8.28 7.16 34.53
N ARG A 208 7.29 6.39 34.97
CA ARG A 208 7.09 6.12 36.41
C ARG A 208 8.27 5.35 37.01
N GLU A 209 8.86 4.45 36.25
CA GLU A 209 9.99 3.61 36.63
C GLU A 209 11.30 4.42 36.67
N GLU A 210 11.46 5.39 35.77
CA GLU A 210 12.64 6.25 35.67
C GLU A 210 12.65 7.40 36.70
N LYS A 211 11.56 7.57 37.46
CA LYS A 211 11.41 8.66 38.44
C LYS A 211 12.33 8.45 39.62
N PRO A 212 13.26 9.39 39.93
CA PRO A 212 14.06 9.37 41.16
C PRO A 212 13.14 9.47 42.40
N ARG A 213 13.49 8.73 43.47
CA ARG A 213 12.67 8.67 44.69
C ARG A 213 12.56 9.99 45.44
N TYR A 214 13.53 10.90 45.30
CA TYR A 214 13.72 12.05 46.18
C TYR A 214 13.65 13.42 45.50
N LEU A 215 13.51 13.50 44.16
CA LEU A 215 13.42 14.80 43.47
C LEU A 215 11.96 15.15 43.16
N PRO A 216 11.50 16.36 43.49
CA PRO A 216 10.19 16.83 43.09
C PRO A 216 10.19 17.00 41.56
N LEU A 217 9.43 16.14 40.88
CA LEU A 217 9.28 16.21 39.44
C LEU A 217 7.89 16.74 39.11
N SER A 218 7.80 17.63 38.14
CA SER A 218 6.51 18.05 37.61
C SER A 218 5.85 16.88 36.88
N ARG A 219 4.63 16.51 37.31
CA ARG A 219 3.82 15.52 36.63
C ARG A 219 2.98 16.22 35.57
N PHE A 220 3.13 15.78 34.33
CA PHE A 220 2.25 16.24 33.26
C PHE A 220 0.88 15.55 33.38
N THR A 221 -0.17 16.34 33.35
CA THR A 221 -1.56 15.90 33.27
C THR A 221 -2.14 16.57 32.02
N PRO A 222 -2.70 15.81 31.06
CA PRO A 222 -3.27 16.38 29.84
C PRO A 222 -4.63 17.03 30.14
N SER A 223 -4.60 18.09 30.94
CA SER A 223 -5.77 18.87 31.35
C SER A 223 -5.35 20.29 31.67
N MET A 224 -6.15 21.24 31.25
CA MET A 224 -6.00 22.65 31.59
C MET A 224 -6.23 22.89 33.09
N PHE A 225 -7.15 22.14 33.70
CA PHE A 225 -7.44 22.24 35.12
C PHE A 225 -6.38 21.52 35.95
N LYS A 226 -5.49 22.29 36.55
CA LYS A 226 -4.48 21.81 37.51
C LYS A 226 -4.87 22.28 38.90
N PRO A 227 -5.48 21.42 39.75
CA PRO A 227 -6.01 21.87 41.06
C PRO A 227 -4.94 22.46 41.95
N ILE A 228 -3.71 21.96 41.92
CA ILE A 228 -2.64 22.43 42.81
C ILE A 228 -2.20 23.89 42.48
N PRO A 229 -1.83 24.27 41.24
CA PRO A 229 -1.48 25.69 40.95
C PRO A 229 -2.66 26.63 41.19
N VAL A 230 -3.88 26.24 40.86
CA VAL A 230 -5.08 27.05 41.09
C VAL A 230 -5.32 27.25 42.60
N PHE A 231 -5.16 26.18 43.39
CA PHE A 231 -5.27 26.25 44.83
C PHE A 231 -4.24 27.21 45.44
N PHE A 232 -2.97 27.09 45.02
CA PHE A 232 -1.92 28.04 45.48
C PHE A 232 -2.16 29.47 45.04
N ALA A 233 -2.66 29.69 43.82
CA ALA A 233 -3.00 31.04 43.36
C ALA A 233 -4.17 31.64 44.16
N VAL A 234 -5.22 30.85 44.43
CA VAL A 234 -6.34 31.30 45.25
C VAL A 234 -5.91 31.50 46.70
N ALA A 235 -5.10 30.60 47.27
CA ALA A 235 -4.56 30.73 48.62
C ALA A 235 -3.65 31.93 48.78
N ALA A 236 -2.75 32.19 47.78
CA ALA A 236 -1.89 33.37 47.78
C ALA A 236 -2.71 34.68 47.69
N LEU A 237 -3.74 34.67 46.83
CA LEU A 237 -4.67 35.80 46.74
C LEU A 237 -5.42 36.02 48.03
N GLY A 238 -5.94 34.98 48.68
CA GLY A 238 -6.61 35.03 49.97
C GLY A 238 -5.68 35.53 51.06
N ALA A 239 -4.44 35.06 51.12
CA ALA A 239 -3.42 35.54 52.04
C ALA A 239 -3.09 37.04 51.82
N ALA A 240 -2.91 37.42 50.56
CA ALA A 240 -2.64 38.84 50.19
C ALA A 240 -3.81 39.73 50.66
N LEU A 241 -5.05 39.34 50.42
CA LEU A 241 -6.26 40.05 50.86
C LEU A 241 -6.30 40.17 52.39
N TYR A 242 -5.96 39.08 53.09
CA TYR A 242 -5.93 39.06 54.57
C TYR A 242 -4.84 39.97 55.12
N PHE A 243 -3.62 39.90 54.60
CA PHE A 243 -2.51 40.76 55.08
C PHE A 243 -2.69 42.23 54.73
N PHE A 244 -3.29 42.54 53.58
CA PHE A 244 -3.50 43.93 53.15
C PHE A 244 -4.81 44.55 53.64
N GLN A 245 -5.73 43.75 54.27
CA GLN A 245 -7.03 44.28 54.72
C GLN A 245 -6.83 45.42 55.75
N GLY A 246 -5.87 45.32 56.66
CA GLY A 246 -5.58 46.35 57.66
C GLY A 246 -5.06 47.61 57.02
N LEU A 247 -4.16 47.50 56.03
CA LEU A 247 -3.62 48.61 55.25
C LEU A 247 -4.73 49.22 54.38
N LEU A 248 -5.57 48.41 53.75
CA LEU A 248 -6.71 48.83 52.94
C LEU A 248 -7.76 49.57 53.76
N ALA A 249 -8.02 49.12 54.99
CA ALA A 249 -8.94 49.76 55.91
C ALA A 249 -8.40 51.12 56.38
N SER A 250 -7.09 51.27 56.62
CA SER A 250 -6.46 52.54 57.02
C SER A 250 -6.48 53.63 55.92
N PHE A 251 -6.63 53.19 54.65
CA PHE A 251 -6.80 54.11 53.50
C PHE A 251 -8.26 54.35 53.12
N GLY A 252 -9.23 53.87 53.89
CA GLY A 252 -10.66 53.99 53.59
C GLY A 252 -11.16 53.16 52.42
N ILE A 253 -10.34 52.18 51.96
CA ILE A 253 -10.60 51.38 50.76
C ILE A 253 -11.01 49.95 51.17
N ALA A 254 -11.95 49.82 52.12
CA ALA A 254 -12.48 48.51 52.56
C ALA A 254 -13.12 47.71 51.42
N TYR A 255 -13.63 48.35 50.39
CA TYR A 255 -14.18 47.73 49.19
C TYR A 255 -13.12 47.28 48.16
N LEU A 256 -11.81 47.62 48.37
CA LEU A 256 -10.75 47.21 47.43
C LEU A 256 -10.55 45.69 47.40
N GLY A 257 -10.81 45.01 48.54
CA GLY A 257 -10.80 43.56 48.62
C GLY A 257 -11.82 42.89 47.67
N TYR A 258 -13.01 43.44 47.59
CA TYR A 258 -14.01 43.02 46.61
C TYR A 258 -13.61 43.38 45.19
N GLY A 259 -12.97 44.56 44.99
CA GLY A 259 -12.44 44.95 43.71
C GLY A 259 -11.32 44.03 43.20
N ILE A 260 -10.44 43.57 44.11
CA ILE A 260 -9.40 42.60 43.77
C ILE A 260 -9.99 41.24 43.42
N LEU A 261 -11.06 40.81 44.13
CA LEU A 261 -11.78 39.56 43.79
C LEU A 261 -12.43 39.68 42.40
N VAL A 262 -13.06 40.81 42.10
CA VAL A 262 -13.68 41.11 40.81
C VAL A 262 -12.61 41.16 39.71
N LEU A 263 -11.39 41.64 39.96
CA LEU A 263 -10.27 41.63 39.03
C LEU A 263 -9.60 40.26 38.92
N ALA A 264 -9.69 39.40 39.92
CA ALA A 264 -9.13 38.04 39.88
C ALA A 264 -9.95 37.10 38.97
N VAL A 265 -11.26 37.33 38.85
CA VAL A 265 -12.13 36.52 37.98
C VAL A 265 -11.70 36.56 36.52
N PRO A 266 -11.39 37.71 35.88
CA PRO A 266 -10.89 37.73 34.49
C PRO A 266 -9.42 37.29 34.37
N ILE A 267 -8.63 37.27 35.44
CA ILE A 267 -7.23 36.79 35.42
C ILE A 267 -7.17 35.27 35.36
N LEU A 268 -8.12 34.55 35.97
CA LEU A 268 -8.12 33.10 36.01
C LEU A 268 -8.10 32.48 34.61
N PRO A 269 -8.94 32.87 33.63
CA PRO A 269 -8.84 32.38 32.27
C PRO A 269 -7.47 32.63 31.62
N VAL A 270 -6.86 33.80 31.87
CA VAL A 270 -5.53 34.13 31.33
C VAL A 270 -4.47 33.17 31.88
N VAL A 271 -4.50 32.89 33.18
CA VAL A 271 -3.61 31.91 33.82
C VAL A 271 -3.80 30.50 33.25
N LEU A 272 -5.04 30.06 33.08
CA LEU A 272 -5.34 28.75 32.50
C LEU A 272 -4.82 28.66 31.07
N ILE A 273 -5.02 29.68 30.26
CA ILE A 273 -4.50 29.77 28.89
C ILE A 273 -2.96 29.74 28.90
N ALA A 274 -2.29 30.48 29.78
CA ALA A 274 -0.84 30.48 29.87
C ALA A 274 -0.29 29.09 30.27
N ILE A 275 -0.95 28.40 31.21
CA ILE A 275 -0.62 27.00 31.58
C ILE A 275 -0.78 26.07 30.37
N ALA A 276 -1.88 26.17 29.65
CA ALA A 276 -2.15 25.34 28.50
C ALA A 276 -1.15 25.57 27.37
N ALA A 277 -0.82 26.84 27.08
CA ALA A 277 0.20 27.18 26.10
C ALA A 277 1.59 26.67 26.53
N SER A 278 1.94 26.81 27.80
CA SER A 278 3.19 26.27 28.34
C SER A 278 3.24 24.73 28.19
N ASP A 279 2.19 24.01 28.57
CA ASP A 279 2.16 22.55 28.44
C ASP A 279 2.27 22.11 26.97
N ARG A 280 1.59 22.81 26.06
CA ARG A 280 1.70 22.56 24.64
C ARG A 280 3.15 22.65 24.16
N ASP A 281 3.82 23.74 24.51
CA ASP A 281 5.14 24.07 23.95
C ASP A 281 6.27 23.33 24.65
N THR A 282 6.15 23.08 25.97
CA THR A 282 7.21 22.46 26.78
C THR A 282 7.04 20.96 26.97
N VAL A 283 5.84 20.41 26.79
CA VAL A 283 5.56 18.97 27.02
C VAL A 283 5.01 18.29 25.77
N ILE A 284 3.87 18.76 25.25
CA ILE A 284 3.16 18.04 24.18
C ILE A 284 3.99 18.03 22.89
N TYR A 285 4.49 19.18 22.44
CA TYR A 285 5.28 19.26 21.21
C TYR A 285 6.62 18.51 21.32
N PRO A 286 7.38 18.58 22.42
CA PRO A 286 8.58 17.77 22.57
C PRO A 286 8.30 16.26 22.67
N LEU A 287 7.25 15.82 23.39
CA LEU A 287 6.84 14.41 23.42
C LEU A 287 6.42 13.94 22.02
N ARG A 288 5.62 14.73 21.33
CA ARG A 288 5.25 14.47 19.94
C ARG A 288 6.47 14.30 19.02
N LYS A 289 7.49 15.12 19.19
CA LYS A 289 8.75 14.98 18.45
C LYS A 289 9.44 13.64 18.75
N LEU A 290 9.44 13.21 20.02
CA LEU A 290 9.96 11.91 20.41
C LEU A 290 9.17 10.77 19.75
N PHE A 291 7.84 10.83 19.79
CA PHE A 291 6.96 9.82 19.20
C PHE A 291 7.12 9.71 17.69
N LYS A 292 7.23 10.84 16.98
CA LYS A 292 7.48 10.87 15.52
C LYS A 292 8.74 10.14 15.09
N HIS A 293 9.76 10.12 15.94
CA HIS A 293 11.06 9.51 15.62
C HIS A 293 11.23 8.13 16.25
N SER A 294 10.15 7.57 16.84
CA SER A 294 10.19 6.24 17.44
C SER A 294 10.00 5.16 16.38
N PRO A 295 11.00 4.31 16.16
CA PRO A 295 10.86 3.15 15.28
C PRO A 295 9.86 2.13 15.83
N GLU A 296 9.70 2.05 17.15
CA GLU A 296 8.75 1.15 17.80
C GLU A 296 7.31 1.55 17.50
N LEU A 297 6.99 2.86 17.56
CA LEU A 297 5.67 3.36 17.20
C LEU A 297 5.39 3.22 15.70
N ALA A 298 6.38 3.48 14.86
CA ALA A 298 6.25 3.26 13.42
C ALA A 298 5.97 1.80 13.09
N ARG A 299 6.66 0.85 13.76
CA ARG A 299 6.42 -0.58 13.62
C ARG A 299 5.01 -0.98 14.11
N LEU A 300 4.51 -0.37 15.19
CA LEU A 300 3.15 -0.63 15.67
C LEU A 300 2.10 -0.30 14.62
N VAL A 301 2.24 0.84 13.93
CA VAL A 301 1.34 1.25 12.83
C VAL A 301 1.47 0.29 11.63
N ASP A 302 2.68 -0.15 11.31
CA ASP A 302 2.88 -1.16 10.25
C ASP A 302 2.21 -2.50 10.60
N VAL A 303 2.23 -2.92 11.87
CA VAL A 303 1.52 -4.14 12.31
C VAL A 303 0.01 -4.01 12.10
N LEU A 304 -0.58 -2.87 12.45
CA LEU A 304 -2.00 -2.61 12.12
C LEU A 304 -2.25 -2.75 10.62
N GLY A 305 -1.38 -2.14 9.81
CA GLY A 305 -1.47 -2.22 8.36
C GLY A 305 -1.39 -3.65 7.83
N MET A 306 -0.48 -4.46 8.35
CA MET A 306 -0.30 -5.87 7.95
C MET A 306 -1.50 -6.74 8.37
N LEU A 307 -2.10 -6.49 9.53
CA LEU A 307 -3.31 -7.20 9.95
C LEU A 307 -4.50 -6.85 9.05
N ASP A 308 -4.68 -5.58 8.70
CA ASP A 308 -5.75 -5.13 7.81
C ASP A 308 -5.51 -5.59 6.35
N GLU A 309 -4.26 -5.69 5.90
CA GLU A 309 -3.91 -6.28 4.61
C GLU A 309 -4.36 -7.75 4.52
N LEU A 310 -4.09 -8.56 5.55
CA LEU A 310 -4.53 -9.96 5.58
C LEU A 310 -6.06 -10.09 5.56
N LEU A 311 -6.75 -9.24 6.31
CA LEU A 311 -8.22 -9.16 6.30
C LEU A 311 -8.73 -8.69 4.93
N SER A 312 -8.03 -7.77 4.27
CA SER A 312 -8.34 -7.30 2.93
C SER A 312 -8.27 -8.46 1.91
N PHE A 313 -7.27 -9.33 1.98
CA PHE A 313 -7.19 -10.51 1.11
C PHE A 313 -8.40 -11.44 1.27
N HIS A 314 -8.82 -11.69 2.50
CA HIS A 314 -10.02 -12.48 2.75
C HIS A 314 -11.28 -11.78 2.21
N ARG A 315 -11.47 -10.49 2.51
CA ARG A 315 -12.62 -9.70 2.00
C ARG A 315 -12.64 -9.68 0.47
N TYR A 316 -11.48 -9.52 -0.18
CA TYR A 316 -11.34 -9.58 -1.63
C TYR A 316 -11.80 -10.93 -2.17
N SER A 317 -11.36 -12.05 -1.56
CA SER A 317 -11.75 -13.38 -2.02
C SER A 317 -13.26 -13.64 -1.94
N VAL A 318 -13.93 -13.09 -0.94
CA VAL A 318 -15.39 -13.18 -0.78
C VAL A 318 -16.12 -12.25 -1.75
N ALA A 319 -15.61 -11.03 -1.93
CA ALA A 319 -16.25 -10.01 -2.76
C ALA A 319 -16.14 -10.28 -4.26
N PHE A 320 -15.12 -11.03 -4.71
CA PHE A 320 -14.93 -11.33 -6.13
C PHE A 320 -16.06 -12.19 -6.73
N GLY A 321 -16.68 -13.07 -5.94
CA GLY A 321 -17.88 -13.83 -6.34
C GLY A 321 -17.62 -14.97 -7.34
N GLY A 322 -16.36 -15.44 -7.47
CA GLY A 322 -15.94 -16.52 -8.37
C GLY A 322 -14.98 -17.51 -7.70
N LYS A 323 -14.37 -18.38 -8.51
CA LYS A 323 -13.32 -19.28 -8.01
C LYS A 323 -12.08 -18.45 -7.63
N MET A 324 -11.66 -18.60 -6.40
CA MET A 324 -10.49 -17.93 -5.83
C MET A 324 -9.57 -18.95 -5.18
N THR A 325 -8.27 -18.85 -5.42
CA THR A 325 -7.29 -19.75 -4.83
C THR A 325 -6.07 -18.99 -4.32
N LEU A 326 -5.44 -19.48 -3.24
CA LEU A 326 -4.10 -19.09 -2.85
C LEU A 326 -3.13 -19.95 -3.67
N PRO A 327 -2.30 -19.36 -4.53
CA PRO A 327 -1.42 -20.13 -5.38
C PRO A 327 -0.36 -20.89 -4.56
N GLU A 328 -0.06 -22.11 -4.97
CA GLU A 328 1.05 -22.87 -4.41
C GLU A 328 2.38 -22.25 -4.83
N ILE A 329 3.20 -21.90 -3.86
CA ILE A 329 4.53 -21.33 -4.09
C ILE A 329 5.54 -22.48 -4.16
N SER A 330 6.20 -22.64 -5.29
CA SER A 330 7.24 -23.63 -5.50
C SER A 330 8.62 -23.00 -5.69
N GLU A 331 9.65 -23.68 -5.22
CA GLU A 331 11.03 -23.27 -5.42
C GLU A 331 11.62 -24.05 -6.59
N ARG A 332 12.01 -23.34 -7.64
CA ARG A 332 12.69 -23.87 -8.81
C ARG A 332 13.79 -22.90 -9.26
N GLU A 333 14.77 -23.40 -9.99
CA GLU A 333 15.84 -22.57 -10.56
C GLU A 333 15.35 -21.58 -11.64
N ARG A 334 14.21 -21.87 -12.25
CA ARG A 334 13.61 -21.06 -13.32
C ARG A 334 12.20 -20.67 -12.97
N HIS A 335 11.79 -19.54 -13.52
CA HIS A 335 10.41 -19.08 -13.39
C HIS A 335 9.42 -20.06 -14.03
N ALA A 336 8.30 -20.29 -13.36
CA ALA A 336 7.16 -21.06 -13.87
C ALA A 336 5.86 -20.50 -13.29
N LEU A 337 4.79 -20.54 -14.07
CA LEU A 337 3.45 -20.14 -13.68
C LEU A 337 2.43 -21.06 -14.36
N GLU A 338 1.66 -21.78 -13.56
CA GLU A 338 0.59 -22.67 -14.01
C GLU A 338 -0.72 -22.24 -13.34
N VAL A 339 -1.70 -21.84 -14.12
CA VAL A 339 -3.00 -21.38 -13.62
C VAL A 339 -4.11 -21.93 -14.51
N THR A 340 -5.15 -22.47 -13.90
CA THR A 340 -6.34 -22.95 -14.62
C THR A 340 -7.53 -22.05 -14.35
N GLU A 341 -8.34 -21.81 -15.38
CA GLU A 341 -9.50 -20.91 -15.37
C GLU A 341 -9.15 -19.51 -14.85
N ALA A 342 -8.05 -18.94 -15.33
CA ALA A 342 -7.57 -17.60 -14.95
C ALA A 342 -8.56 -16.51 -15.39
N ARG A 343 -8.97 -15.66 -14.45
CA ARG A 343 -9.83 -14.50 -14.68
C ARG A 343 -9.07 -13.22 -14.32
N ASN A 344 -9.10 -12.23 -15.18
CA ASN A 344 -8.41 -10.97 -14.88
C ASN A 344 -8.98 -10.33 -13.60
N PRO A 345 -8.14 -9.97 -12.60
CA PRO A 345 -8.59 -9.41 -11.34
C PRO A 345 -9.38 -8.10 -11.46
N VAL A 346 -9.06 -7.30 -12.46
CA VAL A 346 -9.70 -5.99 -12.72
C VAL A 346 -10.95 -6.17 -13.59
N LEU A 347 -10.80 -6.80 -14.75
CA LEU A 347 -11.86 -6.87 -15.77
C LEU A 347 -12.99 -7.83 -15.39
N ALA A 348 -12.70 -8.95 -14.71
CA ALA A 348 -13.70 -9.95 -14.37
C ALA A 348 -14.58 -9.52 -13.19
N ARG A 349 -14.14 -8.63 -12.32
CA ARG A 349 -14.94 -8.09 -11.21
C ARG A 349 -16.22 -7.39 -11.69
N ALA A 350 -16.15 -6.71 -12.83
CA ALA A 350 -17.27 -5.98 -13.42
C ALA A 350 -18.03 -6.76 -14.50
N ASN A 351 -17.58 -7.98 -14.84
CA ASN A 351 -18.10 -8.74 -15.97
C ASN A 351 -18.36 -10.21 -15.60
N SER A 352 -19.62 -10.54 -15.33
CA SER A 352 -20.04 -11.93 -15.04
C SER A 352 -19.81 -12.90 -16.21
N ASN A 353 -19.76 -12.39 -17.44
CA ASN A 353 -19.54 -13.16 -18.66
C ASN A 353 -18.06 -13.24 -19.06
N TYR A 354 -17.13 -12.87 -18.16
CA TYR A 354 -15.70 -12.96 -18.44
C TYR A 354 -15.30 -14.40 -18.79
N VAL A 355 -14.61 -14.56 -19.90
CA VAL A 355 -14.15 -15.88 -20.38
C VAL A 355 -12.78 -16.19 -19.76
N PRO A 356 -12.66 -17.22 -18.90
CA PRO A 356 -11.39 -17.60 -18.32
C PRO A 356 -10.48 -18.27 -19.35
N ASN A 357 -9.17 -18.14 -19.16
CA ASN A 357 -8.16 -18.84 -19.96
C ASN A 357 -7.13 -19.51 -19.03
N ASP A 358 -6.52 -20.58 -19.52
CA ASP A 358 -5.44 -21.25 -18.80
C ASP A 358 -4.10 -20.55 -19.09
N VAL A 359 -3.21 -20.55 -18.11
CA VAL A 359 -1.84 -20.05 -18.22
C VAL A 359 -0.88 -21.20 -17.94
N SER A 360 0.08 -21.45 -18.82
CA SER A 360 1.12 -22.44 -18.62
C SER A 360 2.45 -21.91 -19.14
N LEU A 361 3.30 -21.50 -18.20
CA LEU A 361 4.68 -21.10 -18.43
C LEU A 361 5.56 -22.09 -17.65
N ASP A 362 6.17 -23.01 -18.36
CA ASP A 362 6.99 -24.07 -17.81
C ASP A 362 8.31 -24.19 -18.59
N GLU A 363 9.12 -25.16 -18.27
CA GLU A 363 10.41 -25.38 -18.93
C GLU A 363 10.30 -25.61 -20.44
N ALA A 364 9.24 -26.30 -20.89
CA ALA A 364 8.99 -26.58 -22.29
C ALA A 364 8.34 -25.40 -23.03
N GLY A 365 7.59 -24.55 -22.31
CA GLY A 365 6.83 -23.42 -22.84
C GLY A 365 7.26 -22.07 -22.28
N ARG A 366 8.56 -21.89 -22.00
CA ARG A 366 9.08 -20.63 -21.45
C ARG A 366 8.98 -19.44 -22.40
N LEU A 367 8.88 -19.64 -23.71
CA LEU A 367 8.49 -18.62 -24.67
C LEU A 367 7.06 -18.92 -25.15
N LEU A 368 6.12 -18.05 -24.83
CA LEU A 368 4.74 -18.12 -25.26
C LEU A 368 4.44 -16.98 -26.23
N VAL A 369 4.16 -17.35 -27.49
CA VAL A 369 3.83 -16.38 -28.54
C VAL A 369 2.31 -16.34 -28.72
N ILE A 370 1.73 -15.15 -28.64
CA ILE A 370 0.29 -14.94 -28.72
C ILE A 370 -0.01 -14.11 -29.97
N THR A 371 -0.81 -14.70 -30.87
CA THR A 371 -1.14 -14.10 -32.16
C THR A 371 -2.62 -13.81 -32.32
N GLY A 372 -2.99 -13.03 -33.30
CA GLY A 372 -4.37 -12.72 -33.67
C GLY A 372 -4.72 -11.24 -33.56
N PRO A 373 -5.94 -10.85 -33.91
CA PRO A 373 -6.40 -9.46 -33.93
C PRO A 373 -6.37 -8.79 -32.54
N ASN A 374 -6.27 -7.46 -32.47
CA ASN A 374 -6.20 -6.69 -31.23
C ASN A 374 -7.44 -6.85 -30.34
N SER A 375 -8.61 -7.08 -30.92
CA SER A 375 -9.88 -7.32 -30.20
C SER A 375 -9.96 -8.70 -29.55
N GLY A 376 -8.97 -9.58 -29.71
CA GLY A 376 -8.99 -10.98 -29.24
C GLY A 376 -8.63 -11.19 -27.75
N GLY A 377 -8.39 -10.13 -26.97
CA GLY A 377 -8.08 -10.25 -25.54
C GLY A 377 -6.61 -10.56 -25.20
N LYS A 378 -5.69 -10.49 -26.16
CA LYS A 378 -4.25 -10.81 -25.98
C LYS A 378 -3.57 -9.99 -24.87
N THR A 379 -3.68 -8.67 -24.95
CA THR A 379 -3.10 -7.74 -23.95
C THR A 379 -3.73 -7.96 -22.57
N ALA A 380 -5.05 -8.19 -22.50
CA ALA A 380 -5.73 -8.52 -21.24
C ALA A 380 -5.20 -9.83 -20.62
N TYR A 381 -4.91 -10.84 -21.45
CA TYR A 381 -4.30 -12.09 -20.99
C TYR A 381 -2.88 -11.85 -20.43
N CYS A 382 -2.04 -11.11 -21.14
CA CYS A 382 -0.68 -10.79 -20.69
C CYS A 382 -0.70 -10.02 -19.36
N LYS A 383 -1.57 -9.02 -19.22
CA LYS A 383 -1.77 -8.31 -17.94
C LYS A 383 -2.24 -9.27 -16.85
N THR A 384 -3.16 -10.20 -17.14
CA THR A 384 -3.63 -11.21 -16.18
C THR A 384 -2.48 -12.06 -15.65
N VAL A 385 -1.60 -12.52 -16.53
CA VAL A 385 -0.42 -13.33 -16.15
C VAL A 385 0.46 -12.57 -15.15
N VAL A 386 0.79 -11.31 -15.45
CA VAL A 386 1.64 -10.50 -14.56
C VAL A 386 0.92 -10.14 -13.26
N GLN A 387 -0.35 -9.78 -13.32
CA GLN A 387 -1.16 -9.47 -12.13
C GLN A 387 -1.27 -10.69 -11.21
N PHE A 388 -1.35 -11.91 -11.75
CA PHE A 388 -1.34 -13.14 -10.95
C PHE A 388 0.01 -13.38 -10.26
N GLN A 389 1.10 -13.12 -10.97
CA GLN A 389 2.43 -13.19 -10.38
C GLN A 389 2.55 -12.24 -9.20
N LEU A 390 2.07 -10.99 -9.35
CA LEU A 390 2.08 -10.00 -8.27
C LEU A 390 1.22 -10.42 -7.08
N LEU A 391 -0.03 -10.80 -7.31
CA LEU A 391 -0.93 -11.23 -6.24
C LEU A 391 -0.36 -12.43 -5.49
N GLY A 392 0.23 -13.40 -6.20
CA GLY A 392 0.92 -14.53 -5.58
C GLY A 392 2.12 -14.11 -4.74
N GLN A 393 2.93 -13.15 -5.21
CA GLN A 393 4.11 -12.65 -4.51
C GLN A 393 3.81 -11.75 -3.31
N ILE A 394 2.59 -11.29 -3.17
CA ILE A 394 2.15 -10.62 -1.93
C ILE A 394 1.40 -11.56 -0.97
N GLY A 395 1.20 -12.83 -1.36
CA GLY A 395 0.47 -13.82 -0.56
C GLY A 395 -1.05 -13.71 -0.66
N CYS A 396 -1.57 -13.02 -1.68
CA CYS A 396 -3.00 -12.81 -1.90
C CYS A 396 -3.64 -13.95 -2.70
N TYR A 397 -4.97 -14.01 -2.66
CA TYR A 397 -5.76 -14.85 -3.56
C TYR A 397 -5.64 -14.38 -5.01
N ILE A 398 -5.69 -15.36 -5.92
CA ILE A 398 -5.84 -15.12 -7.36
C ILE A 398 -7.21 -15.65 -7.84
N PRO A 399 -7.88 -14.97 -8.77
CA PRO A 399 -9.17 -15.42 -9.32
C PRO A 399 -8.98 -16.54 -10.35
N ALA A 400 -8.82 -17.76 -9.84
CA ALA A 400 -8.55 -18.96 -10.63
C ALA A 400 -9.04 -20.22 -9.90
N ALA A 401 -9.16 -21.34 -10.63
CA ALA A 401 -9.49 -22.62 -10.02
C ALA A 401 -8.27 -23.25 -9.31
N VAL A 402 -7.11 -23.21 -9.95
CA VAL A 402 -5.83 -23.71 -9.41
C VAL A 402 -4.73 -22.72 -9.82
N GLY A 403 -3.76 -22.50 -8.94
CA GLY A 403 -2.58 -21.71 -9.23
C GLY A 403 -1.33 -22.30 -8.61
N ARG A 404 -0.25 -22.36 -9.38
CA ARG A 404 1.11 -22.69 -8.94
C ARG A 404 2.07 -21.71 -9.55
N LEU A 405 2.99 -21.20 -8.77
CA LEU A 405 3.99 -20.24 -9.26
C LEU A 405 5.34 -20.38 -8.58
N VAL A 406 6.36 -20.01 -9.32
CA VAL A 406 7.70 -19.73 -8.84
C VAL A 406 7.83 -18.21 -8.73
N LEU A 407 8.44 -17.72 -7.65
CA LEU A 407 8.61 -16.28 -7.46
C LEU A 407 9.52 -15.70 -8.53
N ALA A 408 9.08 -14.65 -9.17
CA ALA A 408 9.89 -13.89 -10.11
C ALA A 408 10.86 -12.99 -9.35
N GLU A 409 12.13 -12.97 -9.76
CA GLU A 409 13.14 -12.01 -9.29
C GLU A 409 12.93 -10.64 -9.95
N HIS A 410 12.54 -10.65 -11.23
CA HIS A 410 12.20 -9.46 -11.99
C HIS A 410 10.99 -9.72 -12.87
N ILE A 411 10.13 -8.72 -12.98
CA ILE A 411 8.96 -8.71 -13.84
C ILE A 411 9.07 -7.49 -14.75
N PHE A 412 9.05 -7.74 -16.04
CA PHE A 412 9.12 -6.68 -17.05
C PHE A 412 7.92 -6.76 -17.99
N TYR A 413 7.35 -5.60 -18.29
CA TYR A 413 6.32 -5.46 -19.31
C TYR A 413 6.72 -4.31 -20.24
N GLN A 414 6.93 -4.62 -21.51
CA GLN A 414 7.17 -3.62 -22.55
C GLN A 414 5.92 -3.47 -23.40
N VAL A 415 5.40 -2.27 -23.47
CA VAL A 415 4.33 -1.86 -24.41
C VAL A 415 4.94 -1.01 -25.52
N PRO A 416 4.30 -0.91 -26.71
CA PRO A 416 4.68 0.03 -27.73
C PRO A 416 4.69 1.46 -27.18
N ASP A 417 5.80 2.17 -27.30
CA ASP A 417 5.89 3.56 -26.86
C ASP A 417 5.24 4.47 -27.91
N PRO A 418 4.23 5.29 -27.58
CA PRO A 418 3.62 6.24 -28.52
C PRO A 418 4.57 7.34 -29.00
N GLY A 419 5.78 7.41 -28.46
CA GLY A 419 6.87 8.27 -28.90
C GLY A 419 6.99 9.59 -28.16
N HIS A 420 8.02 9.71 -27.35
CA HIS A 420 8.59 11.01 -26.99
C HIS A 420 9.59 11.41 -28.08
N LEU A 421 9.32 12.53 -28.76
CA LEU A 421 10.13 13.03 -29.92
C LEU A 421 11.43 13.72 -29.49
N ASP A 422 11.81 13.71 -28.21
CA ASP A 422 12.77 14.69 -27.65
C ASP A 422 14.24 14.30 -27.66
N GLU A 423 14.65 13.08 -28.07
CA GLU A 423 16.06 12.67 -27.94
C GLU A 423 16.78 12.26 -29.24
N GLY A 424 16.28 12.56 -30.41
CA GLY A 424 17.01 12.33 -31.68
C GLY A 424 17.19 10.86 -32.10
N MET A 425 16.75 9.88 -31.26
CA MET A 425 16.88 8.44 -31.56
C MET A 425 15.66 7.84 -32.29
N GLY A 426 14.55 8.56 -32.36
CA GLY A 426 13.31 8.05 -32.93
C GLY A 426 12.66 6.92 -32.08
N ARG A 427 11.42 6.55 -32.43
CA ARG A 427 10.65 5.52 -31.72
C ARG A 427 11.39 4.18 -31.61
N PHE A 428 11.97 3.73 -32.69
CA PHE A 428 12.71 2.46 -32.72
C PHE A 428 13.90 2.42 -31.76
N GLY A 429 14.66 3.51 -31.66
CA GLY A 429 15.78 3.60 -30.71
C GLY A 429 15.37 3.49 -29.26
N HIS A 430 14.24 4.11 -28.89
CA HIS A 430 13.69 4.00 -27.53
C HIS A 430 13.19 2.59 -27.21
N GLU A 431 12.47 1.95 -28.13
CA GLU A 431 12.03 0.56 -27.97
C GLU A 431 13.21 -0.39 -27.83
N LEU A 432 14.24 -0.24 -28.64
CA LEU A 432 15.44 -1.08 -28.58
C LEU A 432 16.24 -0.85 -27.29
N LYS A 433 16.36 0.39 -26.82
CA LYS A 433 16.97 0.72 -25.54
C LYS A 433 16.23 0.02 -24.39
N ARG A 434 14.91 0.07 -24.38
CA ARG A 434 14.08 -0.61 -23.39
C ARG A 434 14.23 -2.14 -23.44
N THR A 435 14.17 -2.72 -24.63
CA THR A 435 14.39 -4.17 -24.82
C THR A 435 15.78 -4.60 -24.33
N ARG A 436 16.81 -3.79 -24.61
CA ARG A 436 18.17 -4.02 -24.10
C ARG A 436 18.22 -3.97 -22.56
N GLU A 437 17.62 -2.98 -21.93
CA GLU A 437 17.54 -2.87 -20.46
C GLU A 437 16.88 -4.11 -19.85
N ILE A 438 15.73 -4.53 -20.38
CA ILE A 438 15.02 -5.73 -19.95
C ILE A 438 15.93 -6.96 -20.11
N PHE A 439 16.55 -7.14 -21.25
CA PHE A 439 17.37 -8.32 -21.52
C PHE A 439 18.55 -8.46 -20.57
N PHE A 440 19.29 -7.38 -20.32
CA PHE A 440 20.48 -7.40 -19.47
C PHE A 440 20.15 -7.48 -17.97
N ASN A 441 18.94 -7.09 -17.55
CA ASN A 441 18.49 -7.23 -16.17
C ASN A 441 17.66 -8.51 -15.93
N SER A 442 17.40 -9.30 -16.98
CA SER A 442 16.65 -10.55 -16.82
C SER A 442 17.53 -11.70 -16.33
N THR A 443 16.93 -12.56 -15.53
CA THR A 443 17.50 -13.82 -15.01
C THR A 443 16.63 -15.00 -15.45
N PRO A 444 17.07 -16.25 -15.26
CA PRO A 444 16.19 -17.42 -15.48
C PRO A 444 14.89 -17.38 -14.65
N ARG A 445 14.86 -16.60 -13.58
CA ARG A 445 13.68 -16.39 -12.71
C ARG A 445 12.93 -15.09 -13.02
N SER A 446 13.10 -14.54 -14.22
CA SER A 446 12.33 -13.37 -14.67
C SER A 446 11.08 -13.77 -15.44
N LEU A 447 10.05 -12.93 -15.31
CA LEU A 447 8.86 -12.92 -16.15
C LEU A 447 8.92 -11.70 -17.07
N VAL A 448 8.94 -11.92 -18.37
CA VAL A 448 9.07 -10.86 -19.39
C VAL A 448 7.85 -10.88 -20.31
N VAL A 449 7.22 -9.74 -20.49
CA VAL A 449 6.13 -9.56 -21.47
C VAL A 449 6.55 -8.49 -22.47
N LEU A 450 6.48 -8.85 -23.75
CA LEU A 450 6.79 -7.99 -24.87
C LEU A 450 5.53 -7.85 -25.73
N ASP A 451 4.88 -6.70 -25.65
CA ASP A 451 3.68 -6.41 -26.46
C ASP A 451 4.16 -5.68 -27.72
N GLU A 452 4.38 -6.43 -28.79
CA GLU A 452 5.01 -6.07 -30.04
C GLU A 452 6.47 -5.61 -29.92
N LEU A 453 7.32 -6.10 -30.81
CA LEU A 453 8.74 -5.74 -30.88
C LEU A 453 9.04 -4.99 -32.17
N SER A 454 9.84 -3.92 -32.04
CA SER A 454 10.50 -3.26 -33.16
C SER A 454 9.56 -2.63 -34.19
N GLU A 455 8.53 -1.91 -33.77
CA GLU A 455 7.57 -1.29 -34.69
C GLU A 455 8.09 -0.10 -35.51
N GLY A 456 9.26 0.43 -35.22
CA GLY A 456 9.77 1.67 -35.83
C GLY A 456 10.80 1.51 -36.93
N THR A 457 10.99 0.30 -37.51
CA THR A 457 12.02 0.03 -38.56
C THR A 457 11.47 -0.75 -39.76
N THR A 458 12.35 -1.03 -40.76
CA THR A 458 11.98 -1.84 -41.92
C THR A 458 11.56 -3.26 -41.53
N PHE A 459 10.75 -3.91 -42.35
CA PHE A 459 10.23 -5.24 -42.07
C PHE A 459 11.34 -6.28 -41.87
N GLU A 460 12.36 -6.28 -42.71
CA GLU A 460 13.46 -7.25 -42.61
C GLU A 460 14.29 -7.05 -41.35
N GLU A 461 14.68 -5.83 -41.02
CA GLU A 461 15.42 -5.51 -39.79
C GLU A 461 14.61 -5.87 -38.54
N LYS A 462 13.28 -5.59 -38.54
CA LYS A 462 12.36 -5.99 -37.48
C LYS A 462 12.40 -7.49 -37.28
N MET A 463 12.36 -8.26 -38.35
CA MET A 463 12.36 -9.72 -38.31
C MET A 463 13.63 -10.29 -37.68
N GLU A 464 14.78 -9.89 -38.19
CA GLU A 464 16.08 -10.38 -37.74
C GLU A 464 16.33 -10.04 -36.27
N LEU A 465 16.04 -8.79 -35.85
CA LEU A 465 16.25 -8.34 -34.50
C LEU A 465 15.30 -9.05 -33.53
N SER A 466 14.01 -9.15 -33.86
CA SER A 466 13.02 -9.81 -33.01
C SER A 466 13.36 -11.29 -32.79
N GLU A 467 13.74 -11.98 -33.87
CA GLU A 467 14.16 -13.38 -33.80
C GLU A 467 15.40 -13.56 -32.92
N TYR A 468 16.41 -12.70 -33.08
CA TYR A 468 17.63 -12.74 -32.28
C TYR A 468 17.37 -12.49 -30.80
N VAL A 469 16.58 -11.47 -30.47
CA VAL A 469 16.22 -11.12 -29.10
C VAL A 469 15.42 -12.25 -28.42
N LEU A 470 14.43 -12.81 -29.12
CA LEU A 470 13.60 -13.88 -28.57
C LEU A 470 14.38 -15.17 -28.38
N ALA A 471 15.27 -15.52 -29.32
CA ALA A 471 16.18 -16.64 -29.14
C ALA A 471 17.14 -16.42 -27.98
N GLY A 472 17.53 -15.17 -27.71
CA GLY A 472 18.32 -14.78 -26.55
C GLY A 472 17.58 -15.03 -25.24
N PHE A 473 16.35 -14.54 -25.08
CA PHE A 473 15.52 -14.78 -23.89
C PHE A 473 15.23 -16.29 -23.68
N TYR A 474 14.97 -17.01 -24.76
CA TYR A 474 14.76 -18.44 -24.68
C TYR A 474 16.01 -19.19 -24.16
N LYS A 475 17.22 -18.80 -24.60
CA LYS A 475 18.48 -19.36 -24.11
C LYS A 475 18.78 -18.94 -22.66
N LEU A 476 18.47 -17.71 -22.28
CA LEU A 476 18.60 -17.20 -20.92
C LEU A 476 17.73 -18.02 -19.95
N GLY A 477 16.57 -18.50 -20.41
CA GLY A 477 15.66 -19.32 -19.62
C GLY A 477 14.59 -18.54 -18.88
N ALA A 478 14.44 -17.24 -19.14
CA ALA A 478 13.35 -16.41 -18.62
C ALA A 478 12.01 -16.83 -19.23
N SER A 479 10.95 -16.77 -18.43
CA SER A 479 9.58 -16.92 -18.96
C SER A 479 9.22 -15.67 -19.75
N THR A 480 8.97 -15.84 -21.05
CA THR A 480 8.74 -14.73 -21.96
C THR A 480 7.41 -14.89 -22.68
N LEU A 481 6.56 -13.86 -22.64
CA LEU A 481 5.35 -13.75 -23.45
C LEU A 481 5.60 -12.72 -24.54
N LEU A 482 5.30 -13.09 -25.78
CA LEU A 482 5.31 -12.19 -26.91
C LEU A 482 3.91 -12.05 -27.49
N VAL A 483 3.41 -10.85 -27.59
CA VAL A 483 2.24 -10.54 -28.43
C VAL A 483 2.73 -10.02 -29.77
N THR A 484 2.28 -10.61 -30.86
CA THR A 484 2.69 -10.17 -32.20
C THR A 484 1.62 -10.43 -33.25
N HIS A 485 1.61 -9.59 -34.27
CA HIS A 485 0.84 -9.79 -35.49
C HIS A 485 1.68 -10.38 -36.64
N ASN A 486 2.95 -10.63 -36.38
CA ASN A 486 3.90 -11.05 -37.43
C ASN A 486 3.93 -12.58 -37.56
N HIS A 487 3.30 -13.08 -38.61
CA HIS A 487 3.21 -14.52 -38.90
C HIS A 487 4.56 -15.11 -39.31
N GLU A 488 5.36 -14.38 -40.10
CA GLU A 488 6.66 -14.84 -40.54
C GLU A 488 7.63 -15.04 -39.38
N LEU A 489 7.62 -14.14 -38.39
CA LEU A 489 8.38 -14.32 -37.16
C LEU A 489 7.98 -15.62 -36.44
N CYS A 490 6.68 -15.90 -36.37
CA CYS A 490 6.18 -17.13 -35.76
C CYS A 490 6.67 -18.37 -36.52
N GLU A 491 6.64 -18.35 -37.84
CA GLU A 491 7.11 -19.47 -38.68
C GLU A 491 8.61 -19.70 -38.50
N ARG A 492 9.43 -18.65 -38.52
CA ARG A 492 10.88 -18.75 -38.28
C ARG A 492 11.23 -19.31 -36.89
N LEU A 493 10.48 -18.93 -35.86
CA LEU A 493 10.67 -19.46 -34.51
C LEU A 493 10.21 -20.91 -34.41
N GLN A 494 9.10 -21.30 -35.08
CA GLN A 494 8.61 -22.67 -35.16
C GLN A 494 9.61 -23.60 -35.84
N ASP A 495 10.21 -23.17 -36.94
CA ASP A 495 11.25 -23.93 -37.66
C ASP A 495 12.49 -24.21 -36.79
N LYS A 496 12.76 -23.33 -35.81
CA LYS A 496 13.81 -23.52 -34.81
C LYS A 496 13.38 -24.32 -33.58
N GLY A 497 12.12 -24.76 -33.51
CA GLY A 497 11.58 -25.46 -32.35
C GLY A 497 11.48 -24.59 -31.10
N ILE A 498 11.33 -23.27 -31.24
CA ILE A 498 11.32 -22.30 -30.15
C ILE A 498 9.88 -21.85 -29.88
N GLY A 499 9.42 -22.02 -28.62
CA GLY A 499 8.19 -21.45 -28.11
C GLY A 499 6.94 -22.32 -28.28
N ARG A 500 5.90 -21.93 -27.56
CA ARG A 500 4.51 -22.37 -27.74
C ARG A 500 3.71 -21.23 -28.34
N TYR A 501 2.64 -21.56 -29.05
CA TYR A 501 1.85 -20.59 -29.80
C TYR A 501 0.39 -20.68 -29.41
N LEU A 502 -0.19 -19.51 -29.09
CA LEU A 502 -1.60 -19.33 -28.87
C LEU A 502 -2.17 -18.31 -29.86
N GLN A 503 -3.42 -18.47 -30.17
CA GLN A 503 -4.18 -17.52 -30.97
C GLN A 503 -5.52 -17.19 -30.34
N GLY A 504 -6.02 -15.97 -30.54
CA GLY A 504 -7.38 -15.63 -30.20
C GLY A 504 -8.38 -16.40 -31.05
N GLU A 505 -9.35 -17.06 -30.43
CA GLU A 505 -10.43 -17.73 -31.10
C GLU A 505 -11.50 -16.73 -31.57
N PHE A 506 -11.96 -16.87 -32.78
CA PHE A 506 -13.00 -16.05 -33.38
C PHE A 506 -14.17 -16.94 -33.89
N SER A 507 -15.37 -16.53 -33.53
CA SER A 507 -16.61 -17.05 -34.11
C SER A 507 -17.12 -16.15 -35.25
N PRO A 508 -18.14 -16.55 -36.01
CA PRO A 508 -18.80 -15.66 -36.96
C PRO A 508 -19.40 -14.39 -36.33
N GLN A 509 -19.72 -14.44 -35.02
CA GLN A 509 -20.32 -13.32 -34.26
C GLN A 509 -19.26 -12.38 -33.66
N GLY A 510 -17.98 -12.74 -33.70
CA GLY A 510 -16.89 -11.95 -33.15
C GLY A 510 -15.91 -12.74 -32.28
N PRO A 511 -15.06 -12.06 -31.49
CA PRO A 511 -14.09 -12.71 -30.63
C PRO A 511 -14.78 -13.51 -29.52
N THR A 512 -14.34 -14.74 -29.29
CA THR A 512 -14.80 -15.54 -28.14
C THR A 512 -14.03 -15.25 -26.85
N TYR A 513 -12.92 -14.49 -26.94
CA TYR A 513 -11.96 -14.20 -25.87
C TYR A 513 -11.24 -15.44 -25.31
N ARG A 514 -11.36 -16.59 -26.00
CA ARG A 514 -10.58 -17.79 -25.70
C ARG A 514 -9.27 -17.77 -26.45
N LEU A 515 -8.22 -18.21 -25.80
CA LEU A 515 -6.93 -18.47 -26.44
C LEU A 515 -6.80 -19.99 -26.68
N ILE A 516 -6.57 -20.34 -27.94
CA ILE A 516 -6.42 -21.75 -28.38
C ILE A 516 -5.03 -21.95 -28.97
N PRO A 517 -4.49 -23.18 -28.96
CA PRO A 517 -3.19 -23.46 -29.59
C PRO A 517 -3.18 -23.12 -31.09
N GLY A 518 -2.09 -22.54 -31.55
CA GLY A 518 -1.87 -22.25 -32.97
C GLY A 518 -1.41 -20.82 -33.25
N VAL A 519 -1.19 -20.54 -34.54
CA VAL A 519 -0.83 -19.21 -35.05
C VAL A 519 -1.99 -18.70 -35.91
N SER A 520 -2.50 -17.50 -35.56
CA SER A 520 -3.60 -16.89 -36.32
C SER A 520 -3.12 -16.39 -37.67
N ARG A 521 -3.79 -16.81 -38.72
CA ARG A 521 -3.59 -16.30 -40.09
C ARG A 521 -4.71 -15.36 -40.54
N VAL A 522 -5.60 -14.96 -39.62
CA VAL A 522 -6.76 -14.13 -39.94
C VAL A 522 -6.33 -12.66 -40.03
N SER A 523 -6.48 -12.06 -41.22
CA SER A 523 -6.35 -10.62 -41.42
C SER A 523 -7.50 -9.89 -40.73
N HIS A 524 -7.16 -9.01 -39.78
CA HIS A 524 -8.14 -8.17 -39.10
C HIS A 524 -8.57 -6.98 -39.94
N ALA A 525 -7.68 -6.48 -40.80
CA ALA A 525 -7.91 -5.31 -41.64
C ALA A 525 -9.13 -5.50 -42.55
N ASP A 526 -9.25 -6.66 -43.18
CA ASP A 526 -10.38 -6.96 -44.09
C ASP A 526 -11.72 -7.03 -43.35
N ARG A 527 -11.74 -7.56 -42.11
CA ARG A 527 -12.97 -7.60 -41.31
C ARG A 527 -13.40 -6.24 -40.81
N VAL A 528 -12.47 -5.41 -40.34
CA VAL A 528 -12.77 -4.03 -39.94
C VAL A 528 -13.20 -3.21 -41.13
N ALA A 529 -12.53 -3.34 -42.26
CA ALA A 529 -12.91 -2.68 -43.49
C ALA A 529 -14.34 -3.08 -43.93
N ALA A 530 -14.67 -4.37 -43.89
CA ALA A 530 -16.01 -4.84 -44.20
C ALA A 530 -17.06 -4.34 -43.21
N ALA A 531 -16.76 -4.34 -41.90
CA ALA A 531 -17.66 -3.83 -40.87
C ALA A 531 -17.93 -2.32 -40.97
N LEU A 532 -16.96 -1.57 -41.49
CA LEU A 532 -17.07 -0.14 -41.74
C LEU A 532 -17.67 0.19 -43.13
N GLY A 533 -18.02 -0.82 -43.93
CA GLY A 533 -18.47 -0.61 -45.33
C GLY A 533 -17.35 -0.03 -46.21
N PHE A 534 -16.10 -0.38 -45.94
CA PHE A 534 -14.91 0.06 -46.67
C PHE A 534 -14.04 -1.13 -47.11
N SER A 535 -14.72 -2.23 -47.44
CA SER A 535 -14.07 -3.39 -48.05
C SER A 535 -13.62 -3.06 -49.48
N LYS A 536 -12.77 -3.92 -50.02
CA LYS A 536 -12.34 -3.80 -51.43
C LYS A 536 -13.52 -3.71 -52.38
N GLU A 537 -14.55 -4.54 -52.11
CA GLU A 537 -15.82 -4.56 -52.87
C GLU A 537 -16.63 -3.25 -52.69
N ASP A 538 -16.64 -2.67 -51.49
CA ASP A 538 -17.35 -1.40 -51.23
C ASP A 538 -16.67 -0.25 -51.96
N VAL A 539 -15.33 -0.24 -51.96
CA VAL A 539 -14.54 0.75 -52.71
C VAL A 539 -14.79 0.61 -54.22
N GLU A 540 -14.77 -0.61 -54.77
CA GLU A 540 -15.06 -0.89 -56.19
C GLU A 540 -16.48 -0.47 -56.57
N LYS A 541 -17.47 -0.81 -55.75
CA LYS A 541 -18.87 -0.31 -55.95
C LYS A 541 -18.99 1.19 -55.95
N HIS A 542 -18.29 1.85 -55.02
CA HIS A 542 -18.31 3.31 -54.96
C HIS A 542 -17.69 3.97 -56.21
N LEU A 543 -16.59 3.43 -56.67
CA LEU A 543 -15.95 3.91 -57.90
C LEU A 543 -16.79 3.67 -59.15
N ALA A 544 -17.43 2.48 -59.26
CA ALA A 544 -18.35 2.16 -60.34
C ALA A 544 -19.64 3.00 -60.36
N SER A 545 -20.07 3.53 -59.20
CA SER A 545 -21.22 4.44 -59.11
C SER A 545 -20.92 5.86 -59.52
N ARG A 546 -19.64 6.24 -59.71
CA ARG A 546 -19.17 7.58 -60.12
C ARG A 546 -18.64 7.63 -61.54
N SER A 547 -18.47 6.49 -62.21
CA SER A 547 -18.17 6.38 -63.64
C SER A 547 -19.48 6.21 -64.46
#